data_75daf57bca246bf2013e17f8367baa9f
#
_entry.id   75daf57bca246bf2013e17f8367baa9f
#
_cell.length_a   1.000
_cell.length_b   1.000
_cell.length_c   1.000
_cell.angle_alpha   90.00
_cell.angle_beta   90.00
_cell.angle_gamma   90.00
#
_symmetry.space_group_name_H-M   'P 1'
#
loop_
_entity.id
_entity.type
_entity.pdbx_description
1 polymer ?
#
loop_
_entity_poly.entity_id
_entity_poly.type
_entity_poly.pdbx_seq_one_letter_code
_entity_poly.pdbx_strand_id
1 'polypeptide(L)'
;MTDLKRTPKPKILFEENRDAFNKVVAGGKVADFSNQNLSDLDLTGFNLKNANLSGAYLRGANLAGQDLSGANLHGASLKQAKVSGCLFPDDIPAEEIRLSVDLGTRMRHTKG
;
A
#
# COMPACT_ATOMS: atom_id res chain seq x y z
N MET A 1 -11.14 -20.51 6.14
CA MET A 1 -10.46 -19.20 6.25
C MET A 1 -9.58 -18.98 5.02
N THR A 2 -9.62 -17.81 4.47
CA THR A 2 -8.86 -17.51 3.27
C THR A 2 -7.40 -17.23 3.60
N ASP A 3 -6.51 -17.89 2.88
CA ASP A 3 -5.08 -17.60 2.97
C ASP A 3 -4.82 -16.32 2.16
N LEU A 4 -4.31 -15.28 2.83
CA LEU A 4 -4.06 -14.00 2.17
C LEU A 4 -3.08 -14.11 1.01
N LYS A 5 -2.14 -15.04 1.09
CA LYS A 5 -1.18 -15.25 -0.01
C LYS A 5 -1.83 -15.78 -1.27
N ARG A 6 -3.00 -16.38 -1.15
CA ARG A 6 -3.75 -16.92 -2.27
C ARG A 6 -4.87 -15.99 -2.72
N THR A 7 -5.09 -14.88 -2.02
CA THR A 7 -6.10 -13.92 -2.42
C THR A 7 -5.75 -13.35 -3.79
N PRO A 8 -6.67 -13.42 -4.75
CA PRO A 8 -6.40 -12.82 -6.06
C PRO A 8 -6.13 -11.32 -5.93
N LYS A 9 -5.20 -10.81 -6.72
CA LYS A 9 -4.90 -9.39 -6.73
C LYS A 9 -6.12 -8.63 -7.25
N PRO A 10 -6.43 -7.47 -6.66
CA PRO A 10 -7.58 -6.69 -7.12
C PRO A 10 -7.44 -6.29 -8.59
N LYS A 11 -8.45 -6.58 -9.38
CA LYS A 11 -8.42 -6.28 -10.82
C LYS A 11 -8.29 -4.79 -11.10
N ILE A 12 -8.80 -3.96 -10.19
CA ILE A 12 -8.75 -2.51 -10.37
C ILE A 12 -7.33 -1.97 -10.40
N LEU A 13 -6.36 -2.76 -9.95
CA LEU A 13 -4.94 -2.36 -9.95
C LEU A 13 -4.20 -2.79 -11.22
N PHE A 14 -4.90 -3.35 -12.20
CA PHE A 14 -4.29 -3.60 -13.50
C PHE A 14 -4.10 -2.28 -14.22
N GLU A 15 -3.03 -2.17 -15.00
CA GLU A 15 -2.64 -0.91 -15.63
C GLU A 15 -3.77 -0.25 -16.43
N GLU A 16 -4.54 -1.04 -17.17
CA GLU A 16 -5.63 -0.49 -17.98
C GLU A 16 -6.75 0.12 -17.16
N ASN A 17 -6.77 -0.15 -15.85
CA ASN A 17 -7.80 0.37 -14.95
C ASN A 17 -7.33 1.55 -14.11
N ARG A 18 -6.10 2.03 -14.32
CA ARG A 18 -5.53 3.09 -13.49
C ARG A 18 -6.38 4.35 -13.48
N ASP A 19 -6.77 4.82 -14.65
CA ASP A 19 -7.57 6.04 -14.77
C ASP A 19 -8.94 5.89 -14.12
N ALA A 20 -9.57 4.74 -14.32
CA ALA A 20 -10.88 4.47 -13.73
C ALA A 20 -10.77 4.45 -12.20
N PHE A 21 -9.74 3.81 -11.67
CA PHE A 21 -9.49 3.77 -10.24
C PHE A 21 -9.33 5.18 -9.68
N ASN A 22 -8.50 5.99 -10.33
CA ASN A 22 -8.22 7.34 -9.85
C ASN A 22 -9.46 8.23 -9.87
N LYS A 23 -10.34 8.05 -10.85
CA LYS A 23 -11.60 8.79 -10.90
C LYS A 23 -12.52 8.43 -9.74
N VAL A 24 -12.59 7.16 -9.39
CA VAL A 24 -13.42 6.71 -8.26
C VAL A 24 -12.91 7.30 -6.96
N VAL A 25 -11.59 7.30 -6.77
CA VAL A 25 -10.97 7.87 -5.58
C VAL A 25 -11.15 9.38 -5.53
N ALA A 26 -11.00 10.06 -6.66
CA ALA A 26 -11.21 11.51 -6.75
C ALA A 26 -12.64 11.90 -6.39
N GLY A 27 -13.60 11.01 -6.61
CA GLY A 27 -14.99 11.21 -6.23
C GLY A 27 -15.29 11.01 -4.74
N GLY A 28 -14.27 10.75 -3.93
CA GLY A 28 -14.40 10.64 -2.49
C GLY A 28 -14.46 9.23 -1.92
N LYS A 29 -14.40 8.23 -2.76
CA LYS A 29 -14.40 6.84 -2.26
C LYS A 29 -13.02 6.47 -1.75
N VAL A 30 -12.99 5.75 -0.63
CA VAL A 30 -11.76 5.23 -0.06
C VAL A 30 -11.49 3.86 -0.66
N ALA A 31 -10.27 3.69 -1.18
CA ALA A 31 -9.86 2.39 -1.68
C ALA A 31 -9.54 1.48 -0.48
N ASP A 32 -10.22 0.36 -0.40
CA ASP A 32 -10.03 -0.60 0.69
C ASP A 32 -9.29 -1.83 0.17
N PHE A 33 -8.01 -1.90 0.46
CA PHE A 33 -7.15 -3.04 0.13
C PHE A 33 -6.63 -3.71 1.38
N SER A 34 -7.36 -3.57 2.48
CA SER A 34 -6.94 -4.18 3.75
C SER A 34 -6.77 -5.68 3.58
N ASN A 35 -5.66 -6.20 4.12
CA ASN A 35 -5.31 -7.62 4.11
C ASN A 35 -5.19 -8.25 2.71
N GLN A 36 -5.07 -7.43 1.68
CA GLN A 36 -4.93 -7.92 0.31
C GLN A 36 -3.47 -8.24 -0.02
N ASN A 37 -3.30 -9.17 -0.94
CA ASN A 37 -1.97 -9.48 -1.47
C ASN A 37 -1.73 -8.63 -2.70
N LEU A 38 -0.90 -7.59 -2.54
CA LEU A 38 -0.51 -6.67 -3.60
C LEU A 38 0.94 -6.88 -4.01
N SER A 39 1.48 -8.06 -3.76
CA SER A 39 2.89 -8.36 -4.03
C SER A 39 3.21 -8.21 -5.52
N ASP A 40 4.37 -7.61 -5.78
CA ASP A 40 4.94 -7.46 -7.11
C ASP A 40 4.12 -6.63 -8.09
N LEU A 41 3.10 -5.91 -7.61
CA LEU A 41 2.31 -5.04 -8.47
C LEU A 41 3.02 -3.71 -8.73
N ASP A 42 2.86 -3.21 -9.94
CA ASP A 42 3.26 -1.85 -10.25
C ASP A 42 2.11 -0.92 -9.88
N LEU A 43 2.28 -0.23 -8.75
CA LEU A 43 1.24 0.66 -8.23
C LEU A 43 1.54 2.13 -8.57
N THR A 44 2.53 2.39 -9.39
CA THR A 44 2.85 3.76 -9.78
C THR A 44 1.68 4.39 -10.53
N GLY A 45 1.39 5.64 -10.21
CA GLY A 45 0.31 6.37 -10.86
C GLY A 45 -1.08 6.13 -10.28
N PHE A 46 -1.25 5.12 -9.41
CA PHE A 46 -2.51 4.92 -8.68
C PHE A 46 -2.59 5.90 -7.52
N ASN A 47 -3.74 6.52 -7.31
CA ASN A 47 -3.92 7.44 -6.20
C ASN A 47 -4.23 6.65 -4.93
N LEU A 48 -3.22 6.42 -4.12
CA LEU A 48 -3.35 5.64 -2.88
C LEU A 48 -3.25 6.53 -1.64
N LYS A 49 -3.38 7.85 -1.80
CA LYS A 49 -3.10 8.79 -0.72
C LYS A 49 -3.91 8.51 0.55
N ASN A 50 -5.17 8.14 0.41
CA ASN A 50 -6.05 7.89 1.55
C ASN A 50 -6.52 6.43 1.59
N ALA A 51 -5.80 5.54 0.95
CA ALA A 51 -6.20 4.15 0.85
C ALA A 51 -6.08 3.42 2.20
N ASN A 52 -6.94 2.45 2.40
CA ASN A 52 -6.80 1.53 3.51
C ASN A 52 -5.94 0.34 3.04
N LEU A 53 -4.68 0.34 3.49
CA LEU A 53 -3.71 -0.72 3.18
C LEU A 53 -3.35 -1.50 4.44
N SER A 54 -4.19 -1.42 5.48
CA SER A 54 -3.91 -2.12 6.74
C SER A 54 -3.79 -3.62 6.49
N GLY A 55 -2.73 -4.22 7.02
CA GLY A 55 -2.49 -5.65 6.86
C GLY A 55 -2.14 -6.10 5.45
N ALA A 56 -1.99 -5.18 4.51
CA ALA A 56 -1.70 -5.55 3.12
C ALA A 56 -0.27 -6.07 2.95
N TYR A 57 -0.11 -6.99 2.01
CA TYR A 57 1.21 -7.50 1.63
C TYR A 57 1.65 -6.77 0.36
N LEU A 58 2.71 -5.98 0.51
CA LEU A 58 3.25 -5.16 -0.58
C LEU A 58 4.66 -5.60 -0.98
N ARG A 59 4.98 -6.86 -0.74
CA ARG A 59 6.30 -7.39 -1.06
C ARG A 59 6.61 -7.19 -2.55
N GLY A 60 7.75 -6.54 -2.82
CA GLY A 60 8.19 -6.33 -4.19
C GLY A 60 7.35 -5.33 -4.98
N ALA A 61 6.33 -4.73 -4.38
CA ALA A 61 5.48 -3.77 -5.09
C ALA A 61 6.26 -2.50 -5.43
N ASN A 62 5.95 -1.90 -6.57
CA ASN A 62 6.55 -0.63 -6.94
C ASN A 62 5.63 0.51 -6.51
N LEU A 63 6.06 1.23 -5.48
CA LEU A 63 5.34 2.37 -4.90
C LEU A 63 6.09 3.68 -5.13
N ALA A 64 7.12 3.67 -5.97
CA ALA A 64 7.98 4.84 -6.15
C ALA A 64 7.17 6.10 -6.43
N GLY A 65 7.48 7.16 -5.71
CA GLY A 65 6.86 8.47 -5.88
C GLY A 65 5.45 8.61 -5.29
N GLN A 66 4.94 7.59 -4.62
CA GLN A 66 3.59 7.63 -4.06
C GLN A 66 3.49 8.57 -2.87
N ASP A 67 2.37 9.28 -2.79
CA ASP A 67 1.98 10.01 -1.59
C ASP A 67 1.07 9.10 -0.77
N LEU A 68 1.61 8.56 0.31
CA LEU A 68 0.88 7.67 1.22
C LEU A 68 0.58 8.37 2.55
N SER A 69 0.67 9.70 2.60
CA SER A 69 0.60 10.44 3.85
C SER A 69 -0.72 10.27 4.60
N GLY A 70 -1.81 10.01 3.89
CA GLY A 70 -3.12 9.77 4.52
C GLY A 70 -3.54 8.31 4.53
N ALA A 71 -2.67 7.40 4.10
CA ALA A 71 -3.01 5.99 4.01
C ALA A 71 -2.92 5.31 5.38
N ASN A 72 -3.75 4.28 5.57
CA ASN A 72 -3.63 3.41 6.74
C ASN A 72 -2.71 2.24 6.37
N LEU A 73 -1.54 2.21 6.99
CA LEU A 73 -0.53 1.17 6.73
C LEU A 73 -0.30 0.27 7.94
N HIS A 74 -1.19 0.33 8.93
CA HIS A 74 -1.04 -0.48 10.13
C HIS A 74 -1.03 -1.97 9.78
N GLY A 75 0.03 -2.67 10.16
CA GLY A 75 0.15 -4.09 9.88
C GLY A 75 0.59 -4.44 8.46
N ALA A 76 0.81 -3.44 7.60
CA ALA A 76 1.29 -3.69 6.25
C ALA A 76 2.77 -4.04 6.24
N SER A 77 3.17 -4.86 5.27
CA SER A 77 4.56 -5.24 5.08
C SER A 77 5.05 -4.75 3.71
N LEU A 78 6.23 -4.11 3.70
CA LEU A 78 6.85 -3.54 2.50
C LEU A 78 8.08 -4.32 2.05
N LYS A 79 8.22 -5.58 2.42
CA LYS A 79 9.46 -6.31 2.12
C LYS A 79 9.87 -6.15 0.65
N GLN A 80 11.07 -5.61 0.41
CA GLN A 80 11.62 -5.42 -0.93
C GLN A 80 10.78 -4.53 -1.85
N ALA A 81 9.84 -3.76 -1.29
CA ALA A 81 9.08 -2.81 -2.10
C ALA A 81 9.98 -1.65 -2.51
N LYS A 82 9.66 -1.06 -3.66
CA LYS A 82 10.35 0.15 -4.13
C LYS A 82 9.60 1.34 -3.57
N VAL A 83 10.26 2.07 -2.68
CA VAL A 83 9.62 3.18 -1.95
C VAL A 83 10.35 4.51 -2.13
N SER A 84 11.23 4.60 -3.11
CA SER A 84 11.96 5.86 -3.34
C SER A 84 10.98 6.98 -3.67
N GLY A 85 11.16 8.13 -3.01
CA GLY A 85 10.30 9.29 -3.23
C GLY A 85 8.92 9.20 -2.61
N CYS A 86 8.62 8.15 -1.84
CA CYS A 86 7.33 8.03 -1.17
C CYS A 86 7.23 9.00 0.00
N LEU A 87 6.02 9.54 0.21
CA LEU A 87 5.66 10.25 1.43
C LEU A 87 4.86 9.29 2.29
N PHE A 88 5.26 9.13 3.53
CA PHE A 88 4.60 8.23 4.47
C PHE A 88 3.83 9.02 5.52
N PRO A 89 2.84 8.41 6.20
CA PRO A 89 2.16 9.07 7.32
C PRO A 89 3.15 9.53 8.38
N ASP A 90 2.89 10.70 8.96
CA ASP A 90 3.80 11.31 9.96
C ASP A 90 3.98 10.46 11.20
N ASP A 91 3.02 9.61 11.51
CA ASP A 91 3.04 8.79 12.72
C ASP A 91 3.59 7.39 12.51
N ILE A 92 4.22 7.14 11.37
CA ILE A 92 5.02 5.91 11.19
C ILE A 92 6.48 6.30 11.23
N PRO A 93 7.22 5.89 12.27
CA PRO A 93 8.65 6.22 12.37
C PRO A 93 9.44 5.69 11.17
N ALA A 94 10.45 6.43 10.75
CA ALA A 94 11.31 6.00 9.63
C ALA A 94 11.93 4.63 9.89
N GLU A 95 12.25 4.32 11.14
CA GLU A 95 12.79 3.01 11.52
C GLU A 95 11.81 1.88 11.18
N GLU A 96 10.51 2.08 11.43
CA GLU A 96 9.49 1.08 11.09
C GLU A 96 9.43 0.83 9.59
N ILE A 97 9.54 1.89 8.81
CA ILE A 97 9.53 1.79 7.34
C ILE A 97 10.75 1.01 6.87
N ARG A 98 11.93 1.38 7.38
CA ARG A 98 13.18 0.72 7.00
C ARG A 98 13.16 -0.76 7.34
N LEU A 99 12.72 -1.10 8.55
CA LEU A 99 12.65 -2.49 8.97
C LEU A 99 11.66 -3.28 8.12
N SER A 100 10.55 -2.65 7.74
CA SER A 100 9.56 -3.32 6.90
C SER A 100 10.12 -3.63 5.52
N VAL A 101 10.83 -2.68 4.91
CA VAL A 101 11.44 -2.88 3.59
C VAL A 101 12.53 -3.95 3.65
N ASP A 102 13.36 -3.92 4.67
CA ASP A 102 14.51 -4.83 4.79
C ASP A 102 14.11 -6.23 5.25
N LEU A 103 13.22 -6.31 6.24
CA LEU A 103 12.93 -7.55 6.93
C LEU A 103 11.48 -8.03 6.78
N GLY A 104 10.60 -7.18 6.25
CA GLY A 104 9.20 -7.53 6.09
C GLY A 104 8.38 -7.41 7.35
N THR A 105 8.88 -6.70 8.36
CA THR A 105 8.12 -6.48 9.59
C THR A 105 6.86 -5.66 9.29
N ARG A 106 5.82 -5.89 10.07
CA ARG A 106 4.58 -5.16 9.91
C ARG A 106 4.69 -3.79 10.56
N MET A 107 4.31 -2.77 9.81
CA MET A 107 4.41 -1.38 10.29
C MET A 107 3.30 -1.06 11.27
N ARG A 108 3.55 -0.07 12.12
CA ARG A 108 2.58 0.41 13.10
C ARG A 108 2.56 1.92 13.11
N HIS A 109 1.36 2.48 13.18
CA HIS A 109 1.17 3.89 13.44
C HIS A 109 1.32 4.13 14.95
N THR A 110 2.03 5.18 15.33
CA THR A 110 2.21 5.51 16.75
C THR A 110 0.97 6.15 17.37
N LYS A 111 0.13 6.76 16.54
CA LYS A 111 -1.09 7.42 17.00
C LYS A 111 -2.31 6.54 16.87
N GLY A 112 -2.09 5.34 16.48
CA GLY A 112 -3.05 4.36 16.17
C GLY A 112 -4.24 4.18 16.82
#